data_88983dd2d37a104a0cf49abbcec210e6
#
_entry.id   88983dd2d37a104a0cf49abbcec210e6
#
_cell.length_a   1.000
_cell.length_b   1.000
_cell.length_c   1.000
_cell.angle_alpha   90.00
_cell.angle_beta   90.00
_cell.angle_gamma   90.00
#
_symmetry.space_group_name_H-M   'P 1'
#
loop_
_entity.id
_entity.type
_entity.pdbx_description
1 polymer ?
#
loop_
_entity_poly.entity_id
_entity_poly.type
_entity_poly.pdbx_seq_one_letter_code
_entity_poly.pdbx_strand_id
1 'polypeptide(L)'
;MDVKPDIVHTNNLSGISCAVWQKAKKYKCRVIHTSRDYYLIHPNCKLYKNGSEMSVKSIAVSLWSLSKKILGKNVDVYVGISNYIKDKHIEAGFFKSTEKYTIYNSVKSNVILDLTAANDKRLGFIGRLTYEKGFDQFCKLAQLNKTKKFIAAGEFDKNSASLKQLALDSNVELLGYCPVDDFMQKVDIIVLPIKWQEPFGRVVVEAIFAGKVVLTNRVGGITELSRILPNIYFLEDIQDIDSIPFPVEIDDSEKKIFNVDYVTEQYLKIYKG
;
A
#
# COMPACT_ATOMS: atom_id res chain seq x y z
N MET A 1 -12.55 -28.20 20.09
CA MET A 1 -11.13 -28.25 20.52
C MET A 1 -10.79 -26.90 21.09
N ASP A 2 -10.59 -26.80 22.41
CA ASP A 2 -10.28 -25.52 23.06
C ASP A 2 -8.80 -25.23 22.85
N VAL A 3 -8.52 -24.25 21.97
CA VAL A 3 -7.17 -23.72 21.77
C VAL A 3 -6.86 -22.78 22.91
N LYS A 4 -5.74 -23.01 23.62
CA LYS A 4 -5.22 -22.12 24.66
C LYS A 4 -3.98 -21.42 24.13
N PRO A 5 -4.13 -20.30 23.37
CA PRO A 5 -2.99 -19.62 22.77
C PRO A 5 -2.21 -18.82 23.80
N ASP A 6 -0.89 -18.79 23.69
CA ASP A 6 -0.03 -17.88 24.45
C ASP A 6 -0.05 -16.48 23.83
N ILE A 7 -0.23 -16.39 22.52
CA ILE A 7 -0.20 -15.15 21.74
C ILE A 7 -1.48 -15.01 20.90
N VAL A 8 -2.03 -13.81 20.88
CA VAL A 8 -3.08 -13.41 19.94
C VAL A 8 -2.56 -12.27 19.06
N HIS A 9 -2.25 -12.58 17.82
CA HIS A 9 -1.83 -11.59 16.84
C HIS A 9 -2.99 -11.23 15.90
N THR A 10 -3.34 -9.97 15.84
CA THR A 10 -4.42 -9.43 15.01
C THR A 10 -3.88 -8.52 13.93
N ASN A 11 -4.39 -8.62 12.70
CA ASN A 11 -3.99 -7.77 11.58
C ASN A 11 -5.11 -6.81 11.15
N ASN A 12 -6.27 -7.34 10.79
CA ASN A 12 -7.46 -6.55 10.45
C ASN A 12 -8.63 -7.02 11.31
N LEU A 13 -9.32 -6.08 11.93
CA LEU A 13 -10.45 -6.35 12.83
C LEU A 13 -11.80 -5.92 12.26
N SER A 14 -11.86 -5.55 10.98
CA SER A 14 -13.13 -5.26 10.31
C SER A 14 -14.02 -6.51 10.34
N GLY A 15 -15.21 -6.36 10.92
CA GLY A 15 -16.16 -7.47 11.13
C GLY A 15 -15.92 -8.33 12.37
N ILE A 16 -14.80 -8.19 13.09
CA ILE A 16 -14.49 -9.01 14.29
C ILE A 16 -14.71 -8.22 15.59
N SER A 17 -14.30 -7.03 15.71
CA SER A 17 -14.30 -6.19 16.93
C SER A 17 -12.98 -6.21 17.70
N CYS A 18 -12.58 -5.03 18.16
CA CYS A 18 -11.41 -4.83 19.04
C CYS A 18 -11.60 -5.45 20.44
N ALA A 19 -12.80 -5.91 20.81
CA ALA A 19 -13.06 -6.61 22.06
C ALA A 19 -12.26 -7.92 22.19
N VAL A 20 -11.77 -8.48 21.06
CA VAL A 20 -10.86 -9.63 21.06
C VAL A 20 -9.61 -9.37 21.90
N TRP A 21 -9.06 -8.17 21.90
CA TRP A 21 -7.89 -7.81 22.71
C TRP A 21 -8.15 -7.92 24.20
N GLN A 22 -9.28 -7.37 24.66
CA GLN A 22 -9.69 -7.48 26.07
C GLN A 22 -9.95 -8.94 26.46
N LYS A 23 -10.58 -9.71 25.57
CA LYS A 23 -10.82 -11.14 25.81
C LYS A 23 -9.50 -11.92 25.91
N ALA A 24 -8.56 -11.69 25.01
CA ALA A 24 -7.23 -12.33 25.03
C ALA A 24 -6.50 -12.02 26.36
N LYS A 25 -6.54 -10.79 26.85
CA LYS A 25 -5.92 -10.42 28.15
C LYS A 25 -6.55 -11.13 29.32
N LYS A 26 -7.86 -11.39 29.31
CA LYS A 26 -8.52 -12.21 30.35
C LYS A 26 -7.97 -13.64 30.42
N TYR A 27 -7.50 -14.18 29.30
CA TYR A 27 -6.84 -15.48 29.22
C TYR A 27 -5.32 -15.40 29.34
N LYS A 28 -4.78 -14.24 29.75
CA LYS A 28 -3.33 -14.00 29.93
C LYS A 28 -2.50 -14.13 28.64
N CYS A 29 -3.14 -14.04 27.46
CA CYS A 29 -2.42 -14.05 26.19
C CYS A 29 -1.62 -12.74 26.01
N ARG A 30 -0.46 -12.83 25.40
CA ARG A 30 0.23 -11.67 24.84
C ARG A 30 -0.51 -11.20 23.58
N VAL A 31 -0.84 -9.90 23.49
CA VAL A 31 -1.64 -9.34 22.40
C VAL A 31 -0.77 -8.48 21.50
N ILE A 32 -0.72 -8.85 20.23
CA ILE A 32 0.01 -8.12 19.19
C ILE A 32 -1.01 -7.62 18.16
N HIS A 33 -0.84 -6.39 17.67
CA HIS A 33 -1.65 -5.86 16.60
C HIS A 33 -0.79 -5.24 15.50
N THR A 34 -1.05 -5.65 14.25
CA THR A 34 -0.46 -5.05 13.06
C THR A 34 -1.51 -4.25 12.30
N SER A 35 -1.32 -2.93 12.15
CA SER A 35 -2.17 -2.09 11.31
C SER A 35 -1.73 -2.14 9.85
N ARG A 36 -2.67 -2.51 8.96
CA ARG A 36 -2.48 -2.57 7.50
C ARG A 36 -3.30 -1.51 6.76
N ASP A 37 -4.24 -0.88 7.44
CA ASP A 37 -5.14 0.16 6.94
C ASP A 37 -5.57 1.11 8.08
N TYR A 38 -6.54 1.97 7.81
CA TYR A 38 -7.03 2.96 8.79
C TYR A 38 -8.30 2.53 9.51
N TYR A 39 -8.67 1.25 9.54
CA TYR A 39 -9.92 0.77 10.16
C TYR A 39 -10.09 1.20 11.61
N LEU A 40 -9.03 1.18 12.40
CA LEU A 40 -9.11 1.63 13.80
C LEU A 40 -9.47 3.11 13.91
N ILE A 41 -9.00 3.91 12.96
CA ILE A 41 -9.17 5.36 12.93
C ILE A 41 -10.52 5.73 12.32
N HIS A 42 -10.90 5.11 11.18
CA HIS A 42 -12.14 5.45 10.46
C HIS A 42 -12.73 4.23 9.72
N PRO A 43 -14.10 4.10 9.66
CA PRO A 43 -14.77 2.94 9.07
C PRO A 43 -14.51 2.73 7.59
N ASN A 44 -14.19 3.78 6.82
CA ASN A 44 -13.87 3.63 5.40
C ASN A 44 -12.48 3.05 5.13
N CYS A 45 -11.68 2.81 6.16
CA CYS A 45 -10.34 2.22 6.11
C CYS A 45 -9.31 2.98 5.24
N LYS A 46 -9.65 4.17 4.72
CA LYS A 46 -8.84 4.92 3.76
C LYS A 46 -8.44 6.32 4.23
N LEU A 47 -9.17 6.93 5.18
CA LEU A 47 -9.07 8.35 5.54
C LEU A 47 -9.16 9.29 4.32
N TYR A 48 -9.92 8.89 3.32
CA TYR A 48 -10.11 9.63 2.08
C TYR A 48 -11.59 9.60 1.69
N LYS A 49 -12.17 10.77 1.40
CA LYS A 49 -13.58 10.91 1.04
C LYS A 49 -13.78 12.12 0.14
N ASN A 50 -14.59 11.97 -0.90
CA ASN A 50 -14.96 13.06 -1.82
C ASN A 50 -13.74 13.82 -2.40
N GLY A 51 -12.68 13.09 -2.77
CA GLY A 51 -11.51 13.70 -3.40
C GLY A 51 -10.49 14.33 -2.42
N SER A 52 -10.71 14.25 -1.10
CA SER A 52 -9.83 14.87 -0.10
C SER A 52 -9.47 13.95 1.05
N GLU A 53 -8.33 14.21 1.69
CA GLU A 53 -7.88 13.52 2.88
C GLU A 53 -8.69 13.97 4.10
N MET A 54 -9.02 12.99 4.97
CA MET A 54 -9.71 13.23 6.24
C MET A 54 -8.70 13.41 7.37
N SER A 55 -8.83 14.49 8.13
CA SER A 55 -8.00 14.71 9.32
C SER A 55 -8.25 13.64 10.39
N VAL A 56 -7.18 13.04 10.92
CA VAL A 56 -7.24 12.12 12.06
C VAL A 56 -7.71 12.80 13.36
N LYS A 57 -7.68 14.14 13.41
CA LYS A 57 -8.13 14.96 14.55
C LYS A 57 -9.58 15.42 14.42
N SER A 58 -10.31 15.03 13.37
CA SER A 58 -11.72 15.42 13.23
C SER A 58 -12.61 14.80 14.32
N ILE A 59 -13.70 15.48 14.67
CA ILE A 59 -14.65 15.01 15.68
C ILE A 59 -15.24 13.64 15.30
N ALA A 60 -15.59 13.46 14.02
CA ALA A 60 -16.13 12.18 13.53
C ALA A 60 -15.14 11.03 13.71
N VAL A 61 -13.86 11.24 13.41
CA VAL A 61 -12.78 10.26 13.64
C VAL A 61 -12.62 9.99 15.14
N SER A 62 -12.65 11.03 15.97
CA SER A 62 -12.49 10.91 17.41
C SER A 62 -13.62 10.08 18.05
N LEU A 63 -14.86 10.34 17.67
CA LEU A 63 -16.02 9.59 18.14
C LEU A 63 -15.98 8.11 17.70
N TRP A 64 -15.72 7.86 16.42
CA TRP A 64 -15.60 6.50 15.88
C TRP A 64 -14.49 5.70 16.55
N SER A 65 -13.35 6.33 16.81
CA SER A 65 -12.16 5.66 17.33
C SER A 65 -12.12 5.51 18.85
N LEU A 66 -13.00 6.19 19.60
CA LEU A 66 -12.92 6.28 21.07
C LEU A 66 -12.93 4.91 21.75
N SER A 67 -13.91 4.07 21.46
CA SER A 67 -14.02 2.71 22.03
C SER A 67 -12.81 1.84 21.64
N LYS A 68 -12.34 1.96 20.41
CA LYS A 68 -11.17 1.22 19.93
C LYS A 68 -9.88 1.67 20.61
N LYS A 69 -9.72 2.97 20.91
CA LYS A 69 -8.58 3.49 21.70
C LYS A 69 -8.57 2.93 23.11
N ILE A 70 -9.75 2.86 23.75
CA ILE A 70 -9.87 2.26 25.10
C ILE A 70 -9.47 0.79 25.05
N LEU A 71 -10.01 0.03 24.10
CA LEU A 71 -9.70 -1.39 23.95
C LEU A 71 -8.23 -1.61 23.53
N GLY A 72 -7.65 -0.69 22.75
CA GLY A 72 -6.25 -0.71 22.33
C GLY A 72 -5.23 -0.67 23.46
N LYS A 73 -5.63 -0.26 24.68
CA LYS A 73 -4.80 -0.37 25.89
C LYS A 73 -4.46 -1.82 26.26
N ASN A 74 -5.18 -2.79 25.72
CA ASN A 74 -4.93 -4.23 25.93
C ASN A 74 -3.91 -4.81 24.94
N VAL A 75 -3.39 -4.02 24.00
CA VAL A 75 -2.37 -4.43 23.05
C VAL A 75 -0.99 -4.25 23.70
N ASP A 76 -0.21 -5.31 23.77
CA ASP A 76 1.15 -5.30 24.33
C ASP A 76 2.16 -4.77 23.33
N VAL A 77 2.02 -5.19 22.06
CA VAL A 77 2.92 -4.78 20.98
C VAL A 77 2.11 -4.30 19.77
N TYR A 78 2.46 -3.12 19.28
CA TYR A 78 1.87 -2.55 18.08
C TYR A 78 2.88 -2.53 16.91
N VAL A 79 2.44 -2.99 15.74
CA VAL A 79 3.24 -3.00 14.51
C VAL A 79 2.54 -2.19 13.43
N GLY A 80 3.25 -1.27 12.80
CA GLY A 80 2.84 -0.65 11.54
C GLY A 80 3.57 -1.30 10.35
N ILE A 81 2.85 -1.49 9.24
CA ILE A 81 3.47 -1.99 7.98
C ILE A 81 4.31 -0.94 7.24
N SER A 82 4.37 0.28 7.77
CA SER A 82 5.27 1.37 7.43
C SER A 82 5.38 2.30 8.64
N ASN A 83 6.39 3.15 8.69
CA ASN A 83 6.45 4.22 9.69
C ASN A 83 5.27 5.16 9.52
N TYR A 84 4.88 5.44 8.27
CA TYR A 84 3.74 6.29 7.98
C TYR A 84 2.45 5.81 8.67
N ILE A 85 2.04 4.56 8.47
CA ILE A 85 0.80 4.05 9.08
C ILE A 85 0.92 3.94 10.61
N LYS A 86 2.10 3.57 11.13
CA LYS A 86 2.39 3.54 12.56
C LYS A 86 2.15 4.92 13.19
N ASP A 87 2.77 5.95 12.62
CA ASP A 87 2.74 7.30 13.16
C ASP A 87 1.34 7.92 13.03
N LYS A 88 0.58 7.62 11.96
CA LYS A 88 -0.84 8.02 11.83
C LYS A 88 -1.72 7.46 12.95
N HIS A 89 -1.51 6.22 13.37
CA HIS A 89 -2.26 5.65 14.50
C HIS A 89 -1.86 6.29 15.83
N ILE A 90 -0.57 6.58 16.03
CA ILE A 90 -0.08 7.28 17.22
C ILE A 90 -0.64 8.70 17.26
N GLU A 91 -0.60 9.42 16.14
CA GLU A 91 -1.19 10.78 15.99
C GLU A 91 -2.68 10.77 16.30
N ALA A 92 -3.41 9.75 15.85
CA ALA A 92 -4.82 9.54 16.15
C ALA A 92 -5.08 9.18 17.64
N GLY A 93 -4.04 8.94 18.44
CA GLY A 93 -4.11 8.69 19.88
C GLY A 93 -4.18 7.21 20.28
N PHE A 94 -3.88 6.29 19.35
CA PHE A 94 -3.75 4.85 19.63
C PHE A 94 -2.37 4.50 20.20
N PHE A 95 -2.28 3.43 20.96
CA PHE A 95 -1.04 2.72 21.35
C PHE A 95 0.05 3.61 21.99
N LYS A 96 -0.33 4.66 22.75
CA LYS A 96 0.61 5.64 23.30
C LYS A 96 1.70 5.01 24.19
N SER A 97 1.29 4.09 25.08
CA SER A 97 2.16 3.39 26.04
C SER A 97 2.57 1.99 25.60
N THR A 98 2.19 1.57 24.40
CA THR A 98 2.46 0.24 23.86
C THR A 98 3.83 0.22 23.21
N GLU A 99 4.56 -0.90 23.27
CA GLU A 99 5.78 -1.13 22.50
C GLU A 99 5.48 -1.10 21.01
N LYS A 100 6.32 -0.43 20.19
CA LYS A 100 6.00 -0.11 18.80
C LYS A 100 7.12 -0.52 17.86
N TYR A 101 6.73 -1.16 16.76
CA TYR A 101 7.64 -1.55 15.69
C TYR A 101 7.11 -1.13 14.32
N THR A 102 8.03 -1.05 13.37
CA THR A 102 7.72 -1.02 11.96
C THR A 102 8.27 -2.28 11.33
N ILE A 103 7.38 -3.08 10.73
CA ILE A 103 7.77 -4.28 9.97
C ILE A 103 7.08 -4.18 8.62
N TYR A 104 7.86 -3.95 7.58
CA TYR A 104 7.34 -3.83 6.22
C TYR A 104 6.67 -5.12 5.74
N ASN A 105 5.73 -5.00 4.80
CA ASN A 105 5.17 -6.18 4.15
C ASN A 105 6.26 -6.89 3.35
N SER A 106 6.30 -8.20 3.47
CA SER A 106 7.14 -9.01 2.59
C SER A 106 6.62 -9.00 1.16
N VAL A 107 7.54 -8.99 0.21
CA VAL A 107 7.27 -9.06 -1.21
C VAL A 107 8.07 -10.19 -1.81
N LYS A 108 7.44 -11.00 -2.64
CA LYS A 108 8.09 -11.97 -3.51
C LYS A 108 8.02 -11.43 -4.93
N SER A 109 9.13 -11.46 -5.65
CA SER A 109 9.14 -11.25 -7.10
C SER A 109 9.87 -12.44 -7.70
N ASN A 110 9.24 -13.08 -8.67
CA ASN A 110 9.83 -14.15 -9.47
C ASN A 110 10.18 -13.64 -10.88
N VAL A 111 10.03 -12.33 -11.11
CA VAL A 111 10.29 -11.72 -12.42
C VAL A 111 11.78 -11.68 -12.64
N ILE A 112 12.24 -12.30 -13.72
CA ILE A 112 13.62 -12.16 -14.22
C ILE A 112 13.74 -10.74 -14.79
N LEU A 113 14.72 -10.00 -14.30
CA LEU A 113 15.01 -8.64 -14.75
C LEU A 113 15.40 -8.68 -16.23
N ASP A 114 14.51 -8.18 -17.09
CA ASP A 114 14.89 -7.83 -18.46
C ASP A 114 15.13 -6.31 -18.47
N LEU A 115 16.40 -5.93 -18.35
CA LEU A 115 16.83 -4.53 -18.38
C LEU A 115 17.06 -4.04 -19.83
N THR A 116 16.66 -4.81 -20.85
CA THR A 116 16.76 -4.37 -22.22
C THR A 116 15.81 -3.20 -22.46
N ALA A 117 16.39 -2.04 -22.70
CA ALA A 117 15.67 -0.82 -22.97
C ALA A 117 14.88 -0.95 -24.29
N ALA A 118 13.58 -1.14 -24.23
CA ALA A 118 12.73 -0.91 -25.38
C ALA A 118 12.75 0.59 -25.72
N ASN A 119 13.01 0.93 -26.97
CA ASN A 119 12.96 2.32 -27.46
C ASN A 119 11.54 2.94 -27.28
N ASP A 120 10.54 2.10 -27.06
CA ASP A 120 9.14 2.50 -26.91
C ASP A 120 8.62 2.08 -25.53
N LYS A 121 8.71 3.01 -24.56
CA LYS A 121 8.33 2.77 -23.18
C LYS A 121 6.82 2.51 -23.06
N ARG A 122 6.43 1.32 -22.60
CA ARG A 122 5.05 0.91 -22.32
C ARG A 122 4.70 1.30 -20.87
N LEU A 123 3.63 2.07 -20.70
CA LEU A 123 3.20 2.56 -19.39
C LEU A 123 2.07 1.68 -18.87
N GLY A 124 2.18 1.21 -17.63
CA GLY A 124 1.25 0.29 -17.03
C GLY A 124 0.60 0.80 -15.75
N PHE A 125 -0.69 0.54 -15.59
CA PHE A 125 -1.41 0.71 -14.33
C PHE A 125 -1.90 -0.66 -13.85
N ILE A 126 -1.63 -1.01 -12.60
CA ILE A 126 -2.14 -2.25 -12.02
C ILE A 126 -2.77 -2.02 -10.65
N GLY A 127 -3.98 -2.52 -10.46
CA GLY A 127 -4.77 -2.40 -9.23
C GLY A 127 -6.23 -2.14 -9.51
N ARG A 128 -7.03 -1.84 -8.46
CA ARG A 128 -8.43 -1.47 -8.66
C ARG A 128 -8.55 -0.20 -9.49
N LEU A 129 -9.37 -0.24 -10.54
CA LEU A 129 -9.58 0.85 -11.48
C LEU A 129 -10.57 1.87 -10.87
N THR A 130 -10.08 2.69 -9.92
CA THR A 130 -10.89 3.61 -9.12
C THR A 130 -10.29 5.02 -9.07
N TYR A 131 -11.10 6.00 -8.70
CA TYR A 131 -10.66 7.40 -8.57
C TYR A 131 -9.60 7.60 -7.49
N GLU A 132 -9.72 6.91 -6.35
CA GLU A 132 -8.73 7.01 -5.27
C GLU A 132 -7.38 6.40 -5.62
N LYS A 133 -7.35 5.40 -6.51
CA LYS A 133 -6.11 4.84 -7.07
C LYS A 133 -5.55 5.68 -8.22
N GLY A 134 -6.28 6.72 -8.64
CA GLY A 134 -5.84 7.66 -9.66
C GLY A 134 -6.00 7.17 -11.09
N PHE A 135 -6.84 6.15 -11.32
CA PHE A 135 -7.02 5.60 -12.66
C PHE A 135 -7.52 6.65 -13.68
N ASP A 136 -8.29 7.63 -13.23
CA ASP A 136 -8.68 8.78 -14.06
C ASP A 136 -7.49 9.65 -14.49
N GLN A 137 -6.49 9.81 -13.62
CA GLN A 137 -5.26 10.54 -13.96
C GLN A 137 -4.40 9.73 -14.94
N PHE A 138 -4.34 8.40 -14.78
CA PHE A 138 -3.68 7.53 -15.74
C PHE A 138 -4.31 7.63 -17.13
N CYS A 139 -5.64 7.62 -17.23
CA CYS A 139 -6.35 7.80 -18.50
C CYS A 139 -6.07 9.18 -19.13
N LYS A 140 -6.06 10.25 -18.33
CA LYS A 140 -5.70 11.60 -18.82
C LYS A 140 -4.28 11.67 -19.34
N LEU A 141 -3.34 11.00 -18.65
CA LEU A 141 -1.96 10.92 -19.10
C LEU A 141 -1.87 10.20 -20.48
N ALA A 142 -2.65 9.15 -20.69
CA ALA A 142 -2.75 8.46 -21.97
C ALA A 142 -3.33 9.36 -23.08
N GLN A 143 -4.34 10.17 -22.78
CA GLN A 143 -4.90 11.14 -23.74
C GLN A 143 -3.87 12.17 -24.21
N LEU A 144 -2.98 12.60 -23.31
CA LEU A 144 -1.94 13.57 -23.61
C LEU A 144 -0.74 12.97 -24.37
N ASN A 145 -0.55 11.64 -24.29
CA ASN A 145 0.60 10.93 -24.84
C ASN A 145 0.17 9.84 -25.83
N LYS A 146 -0.55 10.22 -26.88
CA LYS A 146 -1.19 9.30 -27.85
C LYS A 146 -0.23 8.39 -28.61
N THR A 147 1.04 8.75 -28.69
CA THR A 147 2.09 7.96 -29.34
C THR A 147 2.63 6.83 -28.46
N LYS A 148 2.34 6.86 -27.17
CA LYS A 148 2.79 5.87 -26.20
C LYS A 148 1.73 4.79 -25.98
N LYS A 149 2.17 3.58 -25.60
CA LYS A 149 1.28 2.47 -25.25
C LYS A 149 0.93 2.52 -23.76
N PHE A 150 -0.36 2.58 -23.45
CA PHE A 150 -0.90 2.56 -22.10
C PHE A 150 -1.70 1.27 -21.88
N ILE A 151 -1.36 0.52 -20.84
CA ILE A 151 -1.96 -0.78 -20.51
C ILE A 151 -2.43 -0.74 -19.06
N ALA A 152 -3.64 -1.23 -18.78
CA ALA A 152 -4.16 -1.30 -17.43
C ALA A 152 -4.67 -2.69 -17.08
N ALA A 153 -4.31 -3.17 -15.88
CA ALA A 153 -4.80 -4.42 -15.31
C ALA A 153 -5.52 -4.17 -13.98
N GLY A 154 -6.69 -4.79 -13.84
CA GLY A 154 -7.52 -4.70 -12.65
C GLY A 154 -9.00 -4.66 -12.96
N GLU A 155 -9.80 -4.54 -11.92
CA GLU A 155 -11.24 -4.51 -12.02
C GLU A 155 -11.81 -3.16 -11.63
N PHE A 156 -12.91 -2.80 -12.28
CA PHE A 156 -13.69 -1.62 -11.93
C PHE A 156 -14.63 -1.94 -10.76
N ASP A 157 -14.82 -0.97 -9.87
CA ASP A 157 -15.89 -1.04 -8.87
C ASP A 157 -17.28 -0.97 -9.56
N LYS A 158 -18.32 -1.41 -8.85
CA LYS A 158 -19.70 -1.51 -9.39
C LYS A 158 -20.23 -0.20 -10.00
N ASN A 159 -19.81 0.96 -9.50
CA ASN A 159 -20.29 2.28 -9.91
C ASN A 159 -19.24 3.07 -10.72
N SER A 160 -18.54 2.43 -11.66
CA SER A 160 -17.41 3.03 -12.38
C SER A 160 -17.71 3.32 -13.86
N ALA A 161 -18.99 3.54 -14.24
CA ALA A 161 -19.37 3.77 -15.64
C ALA A 161 -18.57 4.92 -16.30
N SER A 162 -18.39 6.04 -15.59
CA SER A 162 -17.61 7.18 -16.07
C SER A 162 -16.13 6.88 -16.26
N LEU A 163 -15.53 6.05 -15.38
CA LEU A 163 -14.14 5.62 -15.54
C LEU A 163 -13.97 4.63 -16.70
N LYS A 164 -14.94 3.77 -16.93
CA LYS A 164 -14.93 2.86 -18.08
C LYS A 164 -14.99 3.65 -19.39
N GLN A 165 -15.89 4.64 -19.48
CA GLN A 165 -15.96 5.52 -20.64
C GLN A 165 -14.65 6.28 -20.83
N LEU A 166 -14.11 6.86 -19.77
CA LEU A 166 -12.84 7.60 -19.82
C LEU A 166 -11.70 6.71 -20.33
N ALA A 167 -11.64 5.43 -19.93
CA ALA A 167 -10.61 4.50 -20.40
C ALA A 167 -10.73 4.23 -21.90
N LEU A 168 -11.98 4.03 -22.41
CA LEU A 168 -12.23 3.86 -23.83
C LEU A 168 -11.81 5.09 -24.65
N ASP A 169 -12.15 6.28 -24.15
CA ASP A 169 -11.80 7.57 -24.80
C ASP A 169 -10.31 7.89 -24.74
N SER A 170 -9.54 7.18 -23.91
CA SER A 170 -8.13 7.44 -23.64
C SER A 170 -7.17 6.49 -24.36
N ASN A 171 -7.68 5.55 -25.16
CA ASN A 171 -6.89 4.52 -25.84
C ASN A 171 -6.02 3.68 -24.88
N VAL A 172 -6.58 3.37 -23.69
CA VAL A 172 -5.94 2.49 -22.70
C VAL A 172 -6.34 1.04 -22.99
N GLU A 173 -5.35 0.17 -23.18
CA GLU A 173 -5.57 -1.27 -23.31
C GLU A 173 -5.96 -1.85 -21.94
N LEU A 174 -7.16 -2.41 -21.81
CA LEU A 174 -7.68 -2.99 -20.58
C LEU A 174 -7.52 -4.52 -20.62
N LEU A 175 -6.70 -5.08 -19.72
CA LEU A 175 -6.45 -6.52 -19.62
C LEU A 175 -7.44 -7.25 -18.68
N GLY A 176 -8.24 -6.52 -17.88
CA GLY A 176 -8.97 -7.13 -16.78
C GLY A 176 -8.04 -7.60 -15.67
N TYR A 177 -8.41 -8.69 -14.97
CA TYR A 177 -7.53 -9.30 -13.98
C TYR A 177 -6.29 -9.88 -14.65
N CYS A 178 -5.12 -9.53 -14.12
CA CYS A 178 -3.83 -10.05 -14.56
C CYS A 178 -2.94 -10.29 -13.32
N PRO A 179 -2.27 -11.44 -13.19
CA PRO A 179 -1.26 -11.64 -12.17
C PRO A 179 -0.16 -10.58 -12.25
N VAL A 180 0.37 -10.16 -11.11
CA VAL A 180 1.34 -9.06 -11.06
C VAL A 180 2.60 -9.38 -11.87
N ASP A 181 3.14 -10.58 -11.73
CA ASP A 181 4.36 -10.99 -12.43
C ASP A 181 4.17 -11.00 -13.96
N ASP A 182 3.00 -11.46 -14.45
CA ASP A 182 2.67 -11.46 -15.88
C ASP A 182 2.46 -10.03 -16.41
N PHE A 183 1.89 -9.15 -15.59
CA PHE A 183 1.71 -7.75 -15.94
C PHE A 183 3.05 -7.01 -16.06
N MET A 184 3.97 -7.26 -15.13
CA MET A 184 5.29 -6.61 -15.14
C MET A 184 6.11 -6.92 -16.41
N GLN A 185 5.88 -8.06 -17.05
CA GLN A 185 6.53 -8.40 -18.33
C GLN A 185 5.97 -7.60 -19.52
N LYS A 186 4.80 -7.03 -19.40
CA LYS A 186 4.10 -6.30 -20.48
C LYS A 186 4.41 -4.81 -20.51
N VAL A 187 5.02 -4.28 -19.45
CA VAL A 187 5.20 -2.84 -19.24
C VAL A 187 6.62 -2.51 -18.80
N ASP A 188 7.04 -1.28 -19.02
CA ASP A 188 8.37 -0.79 -18.69
C ASP A 188 8.34 0.22 -17.54
N ILE A 189 7.28 1.02 -17.44
CA ILE A 189 7.04 1.99 -16.41
C ILE A 189 5.68 1.71 -15.76
N ILE A 190 5.64 1.61 -14.44
CA ILE A 190 4.40 1.52 -13.66
C ILE A 190 3.97 2.93 -13.26
N VAL A 191 2.75 3.30 -13.62
CA VAL A 191 2.17 4.61 -13.31
C VAL A 191 1.00 4.44 -12.34
N LEU A 192 1.18 4.91 -11.12
CA LEU A 192 0.21 4.80 -10.03
C LEU A 192 -0.09 6.18 -9.43
N PRO A 193 -0.94 7.01 -10.04
CA PRO A 193 -1.24 8.36 -9.57
C PRO A 193 -2.20 8.33 -8.38
N ILE A 194 -1.82 7.64 -7.32
CA ILE A 194 -2.62 7.38 -6.13
C ILE A 194 -2.95 8.69 -5.42
N LYS A 195 -4.22 8.90 -5.07
CA LYS A 195 -4.72 10.15 -4.47
C LYS A 195 -4.91 10.06 -2.96
N TRP A 196 -5.06 8.87 -2.41
CA TRP A 196 -5.21 8.67 -0.98
C TRP A 196 -3.87 8.33 -0.33
N GLN A 197 -3.78 8.49 0.97
CA GLN A 197 -2.57 8.18 1.72
C GLN A 197 -2.37 6.67 1.82
N GLU A 198 -1.68 6.10 0.86
CA GLU A 198 -1.42 4.64 0.78
C GLU A 198 -0.62 4.19 2.00
N PRO A 199 -1.10 3.20 2.79
CA PRO A 199 -0.41 2.74 3.99
C PRO A 199 1.01 2.19 3.75
N PHE A 200 1.23 1.53 2.59
CA PHE A 200 2.53 0.93 2.26
C PHE A 200 2.87 1.08 0.77
N GLY A 201 2.04 0.54 -0.14
CA GLY A 201 2.33 0.53 -1.57
C GLY A 201 2.99 -0.77 -2.03
N ARG A 202 2.38 -1.93 -1.71
CA ARG A 202 2.92 -3.24 -2.06
C ARG A 202 3.28 -3.38 -3.54
N VAL A 203 2.40 -2.93 -4.43
CA VAL A 203 2.62 -2.98 -5.89
C VAL A 203 3.82 -2.15 -6.31
N VAL A 204 4.13 -1.06 -5.60
CA VAL A 204 5.34 -0.26 -5.85
C VAL A 204 6.59 -1.10 -5.61
N VAL A 205 6.67 -1.80 -4.47
CA VAL A 205 7.82 -2.68 -4.18
C VAL A 205 7.90 -3.83 -5.17
N GLU A 206 6.78 -4.46 -5.53
CA GLU A 206 6.71 -5.52 -6.54
C GLU A 206 7.23 -5.05 -7.90
N ALA A 207 6.85 -3.84 -8.33
CA ALA A 207 7.32 -3.25 -9.58
C ALA A 207 8.83 -2.97 -9.56
N ILE A 208 9.33 -2.37 -8.47
CA ILE A 208 10.76 -2.09 -8.29
C ILE A 208 11.57 -3.40 -8.33
N PHE A 209 11.10 -4.46 -7.65
CA PHE A 209 11.76 -5.76 -7.65
C PHE A 209 11.70 -6.46 -9.03
N ALA A 210 10.70 -6.13 -9.84
CA ALA A 210 10.61 -6.55 -11.24
C ALA A 210 11.45 -5.66 -12.19
N GLY A 211 12.33 -4.79 -11.67
CA GLY A 211 13.19 -3.91 -12.47
C GLY A 211 12.43 -2.80 -13.19
N LYS A 212 11.27 -2.39 -12.69
CA LYS A 212 10.48 -1.32 -13.30
C LYS A 212 10.73 0.03 -12.62
N VAL A 213 10.54 1.09 -13.38
CA VAL A 213 10.40 2.44 -12.84
C VAL A 213 8.96 2.62 -12.40
N VAL A 214 8.75 3.27 -11.25
CA VAL A 214 7.44 3.64 -10.74
C VAL A 214 7.27 5.14 -10.75
N LEU A 215 6.21 5.61 -11.40
CA LEU A 215 5.78 7.00 -11.43
C LEU A 215 4.48 7.14 -10.61
N THR A 216 4.50 7.95 -9.58
CA THR A 216 3.41 8.02 -8.59
C THR A 216 3.26 9.41 -7.98
N ASN A 217 2.28 9.60 -7.08
CA ASN A 217 2.16 10.81 -6.27
C ASN A 217 2.89 10.65 -4.93
N ARG A 218 3.26 11.78 -4.28
CA ARG A 218 3.85 11.78 -2.92
C ARG A 218 2.77 11.51 -1.88
N VAL A 219 2.52 10.24 -1.58
CA VAL A 219 1.43 9.83 -0.67
C VAL A 219 1.89 8.74 0.31
N GLY A 220 1.58 8.94 1.58
CA GLY A 220 1.67 7.93 2.63
C GLY A 220 2.98 7.17 2.69
N GLY A 221 2.88 5.85 2.82
CA GLY A 221 4.01 4.92 2.84
C GLY A 221 4.83 4.89 1.54
N ILE A 222 4.27 5.32 0.40
CA ILE A 222 5.03 5.39 -0.86
C ILE A 222 6.12 6.47 -0.77
N THR A 223 5.83 7.61 -0.14
CA THR A 223 6.85 8.64 0.13
C THR A 223 7.96 8.11 1.05
N GLU A 224 7.64 7.20 1.97
CA GLU A 224 8.63 6.52 2.79
C GLU A 224 9.48 5.55 1.95
N LEU A 225 8.84 4.74 1.08
CA LEU A 225 9.52 3.80 0.19
C LEU A 225 10.50 4.48 -0.76
N SER A 226 10.19 5.68 -1.27
CA SER A 226 11.09 6.41 -2.19
C SER A 226 12.41 6.86 -1.55
N ARG A 227 12.51 6.81 -0.22
CA ARG A 227 13.77 7.08 0.52
C ARG A 227 14.60 5.82 0.76
N ILE A 228 14.03 4.65 0.50
CA ILE A 228 14.61 3.33 0.78
C ILE A 228 14.95 2.62 -0.53
N LEU A 229 14.09 2.79 -1.55
CA LEU A 229 14.20 2.11 -2.84
C LEU A 229 14.44 3.12 -3.96
N PRO A 230 15.32 2.83 -4.91
CA PRO A 230 15.50 3.61 -6.13
C PRO A 230 14.30 3.44 -7.07
N ASN A 231 14.35 4.10 -8.22
CA ASN A 231 13.40 3.95 -9.33
C ASN A 231 11.96 4.38 -9.02
N ILE A 232 11.73 5.13 -7.94
CA ILE A 232 10.45 5.75 -7.59
C ILE A 232 10.53 7.25 -7.89
N TYR A 233 9.74 7.71 -8.84
CA TYR A 233 9.67 9.11 -9.24
C TYR A 233 8.27 9.66 -9.01
N PHE A 234 8.18 10.97 -8.79
CA PHE A 234 6.90 11.61 -8.54
C PHE A 234 6.40 12.36 -9.76
N LEU A 235 5.11 12.22 -10.05
CA LEU A 235 4.45 12.83 -11.20
C LEU A 235 4.64 14.35 -11.25
N GLU A 236 4.69 15.00 -10.10
CA GLU A 236 4.89 16.44 -9.98
C GLU A 236 6.29 16.92 -10.40
N ASP A 237 7.29 16.01 -10.37
CA ASP A 237 8.68 16.31 -10.71
C ASP A 237 8.99 15.99 -12.20
N ILE A 238 8.09 15.28 -12.90
CA ILE A 238 8.28 14.83 -14.28
C ILE A 238 7.51 15.73 -15.24
N GLN A 239 8.22 16.40 -16.11
CA GLN A 239 7.63 17.24 -17.15
C GLN A 239 7.34 16.48 -18.45
N ASP A 240 8.18 15.47 -18.74
CA ASP A 240 8.09 14.65 -19.95
C ASP A 240 8.34 13.18 -19.60
N ILE A 241 7.47 12.28 -20.10
CA ILE A 241 7.59 10.84 -19.91
C ILE A 241 8.90 10.30 -20.52
N ASP A 242 9.36 10.89 -21.59
CA ASP A 242 10.61 10.45 -22.24
C ASP A 242 11.85 10.78 -21.42
N SER A 243 11.77 11.76 -20.51
CA SER A 243 12.84 12.12 -19.57
C SER A 243 12.99 11.15 -18.38
N ILE A 244 12.05 10.22 -18.19
CA ILE A 244 12.12 9.23 -17.10
C ILE A 244 13.36 8.35 -17.27
N PRO A 245 14.25 8.28 -16.25
CA PRO A 245 15.48 7.49 -16.33
C PRO A 245 15.22 5.99 -16.53
N PHE A 246 16.20 5.28 -17.03
CA PHE A 246 16.20 3.82 -16.99
C PHE A 246 16.32 3.34 -15.55
N PRO A 247 15.73 2.16 -15.22
CA PRO A 247 15.84 1.62 -13.88
C PRO A 247 17.32 1.30 -13.54
N VAL A 248 17.70 1.65 -12.32
CA VAL A 248 18.97 1.19 -11.73
C VAL A 248 18.74 -0.10 -10.96
N GLU A 249 19.76 -0.93 -10.89
CA GLU A 249 19.71 -2.17 -10.14
C GLU A 249 19.57 -1.91 -8.63
N ILE A 250 18.81 -2.76 -7.95
CA ILE A 250 18.55 -2.67 -6.52
C ILE A 250 19.57 -3.54 -5.79
N ASP A 251 20.23 -2.97 -4.79
CA ASP A 251 21.14 -3.70 -3.91
C ASP A 251 20.37 -4.76 -3.07
N ASP A 252 21.02 -5.87 -2.80
CA ASP A 252 20.44 -6.93 -1.95
C ASP A 252 20.18 -6.46 -0.52
N SER A 253 20.92 -5.48 -0.02
CA SER A 253 20.65 -4.85 1.28
C SER A 253 19.33 -4.08 1.29
N GLU A 254 18.97 -3.42 0.18
CA GLU A 254 17.69 -2.71 0.01
C GLU A 254 16.51 -3.69 -0.07
N LYS A 255 16.72 -4.85 -0.73
CA LYS A 255 15.71 -5.92 -0.83
C LYS A 255 15.47 -6.64 0.50
N LYS A 256 16.50 -6.73 1.35
CA LYS A 256 16.49 -7.55 2.58
C LYS A 256 15.31 -7.28 3.49
N ILE A 257 14.96 -6.00 3.72
CA ILE A 257 13.88 -5.63 4.66
C ILE A 257 12.48 -6.02 4.18
N PHE A 258 12.34 -6.38 2.90
CA PHE A 258 11.11 -6.88 2.30
C PHE A 258 11.13 -8.41 2.07
N ASN A 259 12.23 -9.07 2.42
CA ASN A 259 12.36 -10.52 2.28
C ASN A 259 11.46 -11.23 3.31
N VAL A 260 10.82 -12.34 2.88
CA VAL A 260 9.89 -13.12 3.72
C VAL A 260 10.59 -13.66 4.98
N ASP A 261 11.81 -14.16 4.86
CA ASP A 261 12.54 -14.73 5.98
C ASP A 261 12.93 -13.67 7.00
N TYR A 262 13.41 -12.50 6.51
CA TYR A 262 13.71 -11.36 7.37
C TYR A 262 12.47 -10.86 8.11
N VAL A 263 11.35 -10.64 7.40
CA VAL A 263 10.08 -10.20 7.99
C VAL A 263 9.58 -11.20 9.03
N THR A 264 9.66 -12.50 8.72
CA THR A 264 9.29 -13.58 9.65
C THR A 264 10.15 -13.55 10.90
N GLU A 265 11.46 -13.36 10.74
CA GLU A 265 12.40 -13.26 11.88
C GLU A 265 12.08 -12.09 12.79
N GLN A 266 11.71 -10.90 12.21
CA GLN A 266 11.29 -9.75 13.01
C GLN A 266 10.03 -10.07 13.84
N TYR A 267 9.02 -10.74 13.26
CA TYR A 267 7.83 -11.15 14.00
C TYR A 267 8.15 -12.21 15.06
N LEU A 268 9.02 -13.17 14.77
CA LEU A 268 9.44 -14.19 15.75
C LEU A 268 10.16 -13.56 16.96
N LYS A 269 10.96 -12.50 16.76
CA LYS A 269 11.56 -11.74 17.87
C LYS A 269 10.47 -11.12 18.76
N ILE A 270 9.45 -10.50 18.15
CA ILE A 270 8.32 -9.93 18.89
C ILE A 270 7.53 -11.01 19.64
N TYR A 271 7.39 -12.21 19.09
CA TYR A 271 6.66 -13.30 19.73
C TYR A 271 7.40 -13.89 20.95
N LYS A 272 8.73 -13.90 20.91
CA LYS A 272 9.57 -14.45 22.00
C LYS A 272 9.71 -13.49 23.18
N GLY A 273 9.56 -12.23 22.95
CA GLY A 273 9.56 -11.20 23.95
C GLY A 273 9.97 -10.45 24.54
#